data_ba3e2cc857b5df56b1752163167f95d8
#
_entry.id   ba3e2cc857b5df56b1752163167f95d8
#
_cell.length_a   1.000
_cell.length_b   1.000
_cell.length_c   1.000
_cell.angle_alpha   90.00
_cell.angle_beta   90.00
_cell.angle_gamma   90.00
#
_symmetry.space_group_name_H-M   'P 1'
#
loop_
_entity.id
_entity.type
_entity.pdbx_description
1 polymer ?
#
loop_
_entity_poly.entity_id
_entity_poly.type
_entity_poly.pdbx_seq_one_letter_code
_entity_poly.pdbx_strand_id
1 'polypeptide(L)'
;MTFKDEDHVLGRVNLEYGDSLDESGYPELPAKEGCAARWSTTKLTDLHLDTVVEAVYTDYITALASIYEREDGRPVFFAKGSFGDRDSLTVSVRDLPGELRNAVESWQLTIPDDGQESHTVRYLPLEVGKKYKVYAKQDGSWKQLSTETIGSYLAFDLPGNTAELAVVPGSSVPAWVIVTAAAAVVLAGGTVLIRRRKKAPVKQAEE
;
A
#
# COMPACT_ATOMS: atom_id res chain seq x y z
N MET A 1 0.77 21.02 36.59
CA MET A 1 1.02 19.77 35.84
C MET A 1 2.47 19.71 35.41
N THR A 2 3.09 18.54 35.43
CA THR A 2 4.50 18.35 35.12
C THR A 2 4.68 17.25 34.07
N PHE A 3 5.43 17.53 33.01
CA PHE A 3 5.83 16.59 31.98
C PHE A 3 7.24 16.10 32.22
N LYS A 4 7.48 14.79 32.21
CA LYS A 4 8.78 14.19 32.54
C LYS A 4 9.20 13.11 31.50
N ASP A 5 10.52 13.01 31.30
CA ASP A 5 11.19 11.86 30.72
C ASP A 5 12.08 11.26 31.80
N GLU A 6 11.67 10.14 32.36
CA GLU A 6 12.30 9.56 33.57
C GLU A 6 12.36 10.59 34.71
N ASP A 7 13.55 10.95 35.16
CA ASP A 7 13.77 11.94 36.22
C ASP A 7 13.87 13.39 35.69
N HIS A 8 13.87 13.59 34.37
CA HIS A 8 14.03 14.92 33.76
C HIS A 8 12.68 15.58 33.52
N VAL A 9 12.52 16.81 34.05
CA VAL A 9 11.33 17.63 33.78
C VAL A 9 11.50 18.29 32.40
N LEU A 10 10.66 17.93 31.44
CA LEU A 10 10.63 18.52 30.10
C LEU A 10 9.80 19.78 30.02
N GLY A 11 8.78 19.91 30.89
CA GLY A 11 7.93 21.09 30.95
C GLY A 11 6.99 21.11 32.14
N ARG A 12 6.49 22.31 32.46
CA ARG A 12 5.43 22.51 33.44
C ARG A 12 4.38 23.43 32.87
N VAL A 13 3.12 23.07 33.06
CA VAL A 13 1.97 23.88 32.67
C VAL A 13 1.15 24.16 33.91
N ASN A 14 0.88 25.46 34.17
CA ASN A 14 -0.01 25.88 35.25
C ASN A 14 -1.43 25.92 34.68
N LEU A 15 -2.32 25.20 35.33
CA LEU A 15 -3.73 25.10 34.98
C LEU A 15 -4.55 25.47 36.21
N GLU A 16 -5.72 26.05 36.02
CA GLU A 16 -6.69 26.27 37.08
C GLU A 16 -7.47 24.99 37.39
N TYR A 17 -8.15 24.96 38.50
CA TYR A 17 -8.99 23.82 38.91
C TYR A 17 -10.13 23.59 37.94
N GLY A 18 -10.21 22.37 37.38
CA GLY A 18 -11.18 22.00 36.36
C GLY A 18 -10.77 22.27 34.91
N ASP A 19 -9.56 22.84 34.71
CA ASP A 19 -9.04 23.07 33.35
C ASP A 19 -8.73 21.77 32.59
N SER A 20 -8.64 21.91 31.29
CA SER A 20 -8.24 20.87 30.37
C SER A 20 -7.06 21.33 29.52
N LEU A 21 -6.20 20.40 29.12
CA LEU A 21 -5.08 20.67 28.21
C LEU A 21 -5.13 19.69 27.05
N ASP A 22 -5.14 20.19 25.83
CA ASP A 22 -5.01 19.40 24.63
C ASP A 22 -3.55 19.13 24.25
N GLU A 23 -3.30 18.22 23.32
CA GLU A 23 -1.96 17.80 22.92
C GLU A 23 -1.11 18.94 22.33
N SER A 24 -1.71 19.99 21.80
CA SER A 24 -0.98 21.15 21.25
C SER A 24 -0.26 21.96 22.34
N GLY A 25 -0.69 21.81 23.57
CA GLY A 25 -0.08 22.41 24.73
C GLY A 25 1.02 21.58 25.43
N TYR A 26 1.30 20.37 24.90
CA TYR A 26 2.32 19.50 25.48
C TYR A 26 3.72 19.90 25.00
N PRO A 27 4.77 19.73 25.84
CA PRO A 27 6.13 19.90 25.36
C PRO A 27 6.52 18.84 24.34
N GLU A 28 7.48 19.18 23.49
CA GLU A 28 8.03 18.24 22.51
C GLU A 28 8.76 17.09 23.22
N LEU A 29 8.54 15.87 22.72
CA LEU A 29 9.21 14.67 23.22
C LEU A 29 10.59 14.52 22.58
N PRO A 30 11.64 14.24 23.37
CA PRO A 30 12.94 13.88 22.82
C PRO A 30 12.84 12.63 21.94
N ALA A 31 13.45 12.65 20.74
CA ALA A 31 13.55 11.49 19.89
C ALA A 31 14.55 10.48 20.47
N LYS A 32 14.18 9.20 20.51
CA LYS A 32 15.10 8.07 20.79
C LYS A 32 15.20 7.20 19.54
N GLU A 33 16.43 6.83 19.16
CA GLU A 33 16.67 6.00 17.99
C GLU A 33 15.95 4.64 18.11
N GLY A 34 15.26 4.24 17.04
CA GLY A 34 14.53 2.97 16.97
C GLY A 34 13.20 2.94 17.75
N CYS A 35 12.78 4.06 18.38
CA CYS A 35 11.60 4.10 19.21
C CYS A 35 10.58 5.13 18.74
N ALA A 36 9.30 4.77 18.84
CA ALA A 36 8.20 5.73 18.83
C ALA A 36 8.06 6.35 20.22
N ALA A 37 7.98 7.68 20.27
CA ALA A 37 7.81 8.43 21.50
C ALA A 37 6.36 8.93 21.63
N ARG A 38 5.78 8.82 22.81
CA ARG A 38 4.46 9.37 23.13
C ARG A 38 4.34 9.75 24.60
N TRP A 39 3.38 10.59 24.92
CA TRP A 39 3.02 10.84 26.32
C TRP A 39 2.17 9.70 26.88
N SER A 40 2.30 9.41 28.18
CA SER A 40 1.56 8.36 28.88
C SER A 40 0.03 8.55 28.82
N THR A 41 -0.42 9.78 28.66
CA THR A 41 -1.83 10.13 28.44
C THR A 41 -1.97 11.25 27.43
N THR A 42 -3.04 11.19 26.63
CA THR A 42 -3.44 12.21 25.64
C THR A 42 -4.72 12.94 26.05
N LYS A 43 -5.36 12.52 27.14
CA LYS A 43 -6.61 13.13 27.66
C LYS A 43 -6.35 13.75 29.03
N LEU A 44 -6.21 15.05 29.03
CA LEU A 44 -6.05 15.86 30.22
C LEU A 44 -7.24 16.80 30.32
N THR A 45 -8.35 16.27 30.78
CA THR A 45 -9.63 17.00 30.93
C THR A 45 -10.07 17.03 32.37
N ASP A 46 -10.68 18.17 32.78
CA ASP A 46 -11.26 18.35 34.10
C ASP A 46 -10.27 18.03 35.24
N LEU A 47 -9.13 18.69 35.22
CA LEU A 47 -8.01 18.41 36.13
C LEU A 47 -8.22 19.05 37.49
N HIS A 48 -8.22 18.22 38.52
CA HIS A 48 -8.45 18.64 39.92
C HIS A 48 -7.24 18.45 40.84
N LEU A 49 -6.18 17.81 40.34
CA LEU A 49 -4.99 17.47 41.10
C LEU A 49 -3.72 17.75 40.28
N ASP A 50 -2.62 17.94 41.00
CA ASP A 50 -1.30 17.95 40.38
C ASP A 50 -1.05 16.63 39.66
N THR A 51 -0.89 16.70 38.33
CA THR A 51 -0.74 15.54 37.47
C THR A 51 0.68 15.51 36.91
N VAL A 52 1.27 14.31 36.89
CA VAL A 52 2.53 14.01 36.19
C VAL A 52 2.21 13.22 34.95
N VAL A 53 2.73 13.65 33.80
CA VAL A 53 2.64 12.98 32.52
C VAL A 53 4.04 12.53 32.12
N GLU A 54 4.21 11.27 31.85
CA GLU A 54 5.51 10.66 31.58
C GLU A 54 5.69 10.38 30.09
N ALA A 55 6.90 10.53 29.58
CA ALA A 55 7.28 10.07 28.26
C ALA A 55 7.31 8.52 28.23
N VAL A 56 6.77 7.95 27.17
CA VAL A 56 6.78 6.49 26.93
C VAL A 56 7.44 6.24 25.59
N TYR A 57 8.41 5.35 25.56
CA TYR A 57 9.11 4.93 24.37
C TYR A 57 8.85 3.45 24.11
N THR A 58 8.49 3.12 22.88
CA THR A 58 8.24 1.74 22.45
C THR A 58 9.01 1.48 21.16
N ASP A 59 9.50 0.27 20.99
CA ASP A 59 10.13 -0.11 19.72
C ASP A 59 9.15 0.05 18.56
N TYR A 60 9.65 0.47 17.40
CA TYR A 60 8.82 0.57 16.20
C TYR A 60 8.23 -0.76 15.78
N ILE A 61 6.95 -0.75 15.43
CA ILE A 61 6.28 -1.84 14.74
C ILE A 61 6.58 -1.69 13.25
N THR A 62 7.22 -2.70 12.64
CA THR A 62 7.70 -2.65 11.26
C THR A 62 6.63 -2.98 10.22
N ALA A 63 5.46 -3.46 10.64
CA ALA A 63 4.33 -3.73 9.75
C ALA A 63 3.01 -3.69 10.51
N LEU A 64 2.02 -2.99 9.96
CA LEU A 64 0.65 -2.98 10.43
C LEU A 64 -0.23 -3.89 9.58
N ALA A 65 -1.12 -4.64 10.23
CA ALA A 65 -2.14 -5.45 9.58
C ALA A 65 -3.49 -4.75 9.59
N SER A 66 -4.30 -4.96 8.54
CA SER A 66 -5.69 -4.52 8.53
C SER A 66 -6.55 -5.35 9.50
N ILE A 67 -7.62 -4.72 10.01
CA ILE A 67 -8.67 -5.43 10.78
C ILE A 67 -9.56 -6.29 9.86
N TYR A 68 -9.57 -6.03 8.56
CA TYR A 68 -10.28 -6.85 7.58
C TYR A 68 -9.49 -8.10 7.29
N GLU A 69 -10.15 -9.25 7.38
CA GLU A 69 -9.58 -10.57 7.17
C GLU A 69 -10.34 -11.32 6.07
N ARG A 70 -9.66 -12.27 5.43
CA ARG A 70 -10.30 -13.28 4.59
C ARG A 70 -10.93 -14.37 5.46
N GLU A 71 -11.70 -15.25 4.84
CA GLU A 71 -12.37 -16.38 5.53
C GLU A 71 -11.41 -17.28 6.33
N ASP A 72 -10.15 -17.31 5.94
CA ASP A 72 -9.10 -18.07 6.62
C ASP A 72 -8.40 -17.31 7.76
N GLY A 73 -8.91 -16.14 8.15
CA GLY A 73 -8.39 -15.30 9.24
C GLY A 73 -7.13 -14.52 8.88
N ARG A 74 -6.71 -14.49 7.61
CA ARG A 74 -5.55 -13.70 7.20
C ARG A 74 -5.95 -12.26 6.88
N PRO A 75 -5.19 -11.25 7.36
CA PRO A 75 -5.42 -9.85 7.03
C PRO A 75 -5.39 -9.60 5.53
N VAL A 76 -6.33 -8.77 5.06
CA VAL A 76 -6.42 -8.38 3.65
C VAL A 76 -5.23 -7.49 3.25
N PHE A 77 -4.79 -6.62 4.15
CA PHE A 77 -3.67 -5.72 3.91
C PHE A 77 -2.63 -5.78 5.02
N PHE A 78 -1.37 -5.58 4.61
CA PHE A 78 -0.27 -5.18 5.47
C PHE A 78 0.40 -3.94 4.88
N ALA A 79 0.83 -3.02 5.74
CA ALA A 79 1.68 -1.89 5.36
C ALA A 79 2.99 -1.97 6.14
N LYS A 80 4.13 -1.83 5.46
CA LYS A 80 5.45 -1.74 6.08
C LYS A 80 5.78 -0.28 6.37
N GLY A 81 6.41 -0.04 7.52
CA GLY A 81 6.82 1.28 7.97
C GLY A 81 7.50 1.25 9.32
N SER A 82 7.51 2.39 10.01
CA SER A 82 8.06 2.57 11.36
C SER A 82 6.99 3.15 12.26
N PHE A 83 6.13 2.28 12.79
CA PHE A 83 4.90 2.67 13.49
C PHE A 83 5.03 2.59 15.01
N GLY A 84 4.28 3.41 15.71
CA GLY A 84 4.13 3.34 17.15
C GLY A 84 3.16 2.23 17.59
N ASP A 85 3.15 1.94 18.89
CA ASP A 85 2.32 0.89 19.49
C ASP A 85 0.80 1.17 19.44
N ARG A 86 0.40 2.41 19.14
CA ARG A 86 -1.00 2.84 19.00
C ARG A 86 -1.43 3.05 17.56
N ASP A 87 -0.51 2.92 16.62
CA ASP A 87 -0.80 3.10 15.21
C ASP A 87 -1.61 1.93 14.65
N SER A 88 -2.50 2.21 13.75
CA SER A 88 -3.34 1.22 13.11
C SER A 88 -3.54 1.51 11.63
N LEU A 89 -3.54 0.45 10.84
CA LEU A 89 -3.86 0.53 9.42
C LEU A 89 -5.38 0.65 9.25
N THR A 90 -5.84 1.82 8.82
CA THR A 90 -7.27 2.03 8.56
C THR A 90 -7.62 1.60 7.16
N VAL A 91 -8.59 0.70 7.06
CA VAL A 91 -9.09 0.17 5.79
C VAL A 91 -10.62 0.25 5.77
N SER A 92 -11.21 0.63 4.65
CA SER A 92 -12.65 0.56 4.45
C SER A 92 -13.00 0.12 3.04
N VAL A 93 -14.07 -0.63 2.89
CA VAL A 93 -14.62 -1.03 1.59
C VAL A 93 -15.24 0.18 0.91
N ARG A 94 -15.05 0.30 -0.40
CA ARG A 94 -15.65 1.35 -1.25
C ARG A 94 -16.49 0.74 -2.35
N ASP A 95 -17.35 1.55 -2.94
CA ASP A 95 -18.09 1.15 -4.14
C ASP A 95 -17.12 0.89 -5.30
N LEU A 96 -17.47 -0.08 -6.15
CA LEU A 96 -16.67 -0.42 -7.32
C LEU A 96 -16.65 0.77 -8.30
N PRO A 97 -15.46 1.19 -8.77
CA PRO A 97 -15.35 2.32 -9.68
C PRO A 97 -15.95 2.00 -11.05
N GLY A 98 -16.81 2.88 -11.57
CA GLY A 98 -17.45 2.70 -12.87
C GLY A 98 -16.48 2.70 -14.05
N GLU A 99 -15.31 3.36 -13.89
CA GLU A 99 -14.25 3.44 -14.91
C GLU A 99 -13.49 2.10 -15.04
N LEU A 100 -13.44 1.28 -14.01
CA LEU A 100 -12.81 -0.04 -14.00
C LEU A 100 -13.87 -1.14 -14.01
N ARG A 101 -14.51 -1.36 -15.17
CA ARG A 101 -15.69 -2.23 -15.34
C ARG A 101 -15.56 -3.65 -14.78
N ASN A 102 -14.35 -4.17 -14.63
CA ASN A 102 -14.10 -5.52 -14.13
C ASN A 102 -13.49 -5.51 -12.72
N ALA A 103 -13.54 -4.38 -12.00
CA ALA A 103 -13.09 -4.35 -10.62
C ALA A 103 -13.94 -5.32 -9.78
N VAL A 104 -13.29 -6.07 -8.91
CA VAL A 104 -13.94 -7.04 -8.00
C VAL A 104 -13.91 -6.58 -6.56
N GLU A 105 -13.00 -5.68 -6.23
CA GLU A 105 -12.88 -5.03 -4.92
C GLU A 105 -12.43 -3.59 -5.08
N SER A 106 -12.88 -2.75 -4.16
CA SER A 106 -12.40 -1.37 -4.02
C SER A 106 -12.27 -1.02 -2.55
N TRP A 107 -11.17 -0.34 -2.20
CA TRP A 107 -10.76 -0.09 -0.83
C TRP A 107 -10.25 1.33 -0.65
N GLN A 108 -10.55 1.93 0.49
CA GLN A 108 -9.83 3.09 0.99
C GLN A 108 -8.82 2.61 2.01
N LEU A 109 -7.56 2.96 1.82
CA LEU A 109 -6.45 2.64 2.71
C LEU A 109 -5.88 3.93 3.29
N THR A 110 -5.65 3.95 4.60
CA THR A 110 -4.92 5.03 5.28
C THR A 110 -3.89 4.42 6.20
N ILE A 111 -2.63 4.75 5.95
CA ILE A 111 -1.46 4.35 6.71
C ILE A 111 -1.11 5.50 7.66
N PRO A 112 -0.81 5.25 8.93
CA PRO A 112 -0.32 6.30 9.83
C PRO A 112 0.93 6.97 9.28
N ASP A 113 1.08 8.25 9.57
CA ASP A 113 2.25 9.01 9.17
C ASP A 113 3.48 8.56 10.00
N ASP A 114 4.48 8.02 9.31
CA ASP A 114 5.76 7.61 9.89
C ASP A 114 6.93 8.38 9.28
N GLY A 115 6.63 9.48 8.58
CA GLY A 115 7.61 10.33 7.90
C GLY A 115 8.14 9.76 6.59
N GLN A 116 7.62 8.63 6.08
CA GLN A 116 8.03 8.06 4.79
C GLN A 116 7.15 8.59 3.65
N GLU A 117 7.76 8.85 2.50
CA GLU A 117 7.05 9.31 1.30
C GLU A 117 6.29 8.19 0.57
N SER A 118 6.65 6.94 0.82
CA SER A 118 5.99 5.78 0.22
C SER A 118 6.08 4.54 1.11
N HIS A 119 5.12 3.64 0.99
CA HIS A 119 5.01 2.44 1.80
C HIS A 119 4.88 1.20 0.93
N THR A 120 5.59 0.13 1.28
CA THR A 120 5.33 -1.18 0.68
C THR A 120 4.08 -1.79 1.29
N VAL A 121 3.04 -1.95 0.48
CA VAL A 121 1.76 -2.55 0.86
C VAL A 121 1.67 -3.96 0.31
N ARG A 122 1.13 -4.89 1.10
CA ARG A 122 0.79 -6.26 0.68
C ARG A 122 -0.71 -6.44 0.75
N TYR A 123 -1.29 -6.90 -0.33
CA TYR A 123 -2.72 -7.18 -0.46
C TYR A 123 -2.94 -8.67 -0.70
N LEU A 124 -3.84 -9.29 0.09
CA LEU A 124 -4.27 -10.67 -0.07
C LEU A 124 -5.45 -10.72 -1.05
N PRO A 125 -5.29 -11.30 -2.26
CA PRO A 125 -6.37 -11.38 -3.23
C PRO A 125 -7.50 -12.33 -2.79
N LEU A 126 -8.71 -12.15 -3.36
CA LEU A 126 -9.87 -13.01 -3.12
C LEU A 126 -9.56 -14.49 -3.38
N GLU A 127 -8.86 -14.78 -4.46
CA GLU A 127 -8.46 -16.12 -4.82
C GLU A 127 -6.95 -16.18 -5.02
N VAL A 128 -6.27 -16.87 -4.09
CA VAL A 128 -4.82 -17.08 -4.17
C VAL A 128 -4.47 -17.90 -5.42
N GLY A 129 -3.43 -17.47 -6.15
CA GLY A 129 -2.98 -18.12 -7.38
C GLY A 129 -3.63 -17.58 -8.65
N LYS A 130 -4.73 -16.82 -8.56
CA LYS A 130 -5.23 -16.05 -9.70
C LYS A 130 -4.41 -14.77 -9.90
N LYS A 131 -4.31 -14.32 -11.14
CA LYS A 131 -3.66 -13.05 -11.46
C LYS A 131 -4.62 -11.89 -11.22
N TYR A 132 -4.13 -10.86 -10.54
CA TYR A 132 -4.85 -9.61 -10.32
C TYR A 132 -3.95 -8.43 -10.67
N LYS A 133 -4.59 -7.31 -11.00
CA LYS A 133 -3.97 -6.01 -11.17
C LYS A 133 -4.52 -5.09 -10.08
N VAL A 134 -3.64 -4.36 -9.43
CA VAL A 134 -4.01 -3.35 -8.44
C VAL A 134 -3.89 -1.98 -9.08
N TYR A 135 -4.90 -1.16 -8.89
CA TYR A 135 -4.93 0.23 -9.34
C TYR A 135 -5.06 1.14 -8.13
N ALA A 136 -4.37 2.26 -8.15
CA ALA A 136 -4.55 3.34 -7.19
C ALA A 136 -5.10 4.58 -7.90
N LYS A 137 -5.98 5.31 -7.24
CA LYS A 137 -6.47 6.58 -7.73
C LYS A 137 -5.46 7.69 -7.41
N GLN A 138 -4.89 8.30 -8.43
CA GLN A 138 -3.92 9.37 -8.34
C GLN A 138 -4.38 10.52 -9.24
N ASP A 139 -4.45 11.74 -8.70
CA ASP A 139 -4.91 12.93 -9.44
C ASP A 139 -6.26 12.72 -10.15
N GLY A 140 -7.19 12.05 -9.48
CA GLY A 140 -8.52 11.74 -10.01
C GLY A 140 -8.58 10.62 -11.06
N SER A 141 -7.46 10.01 -11.42
CA SER A 141 -7.37 8.94 -12.42
C SER A 141 -6.84 7.63 -11.84
N TRP A 142 -7.34 6.50 -12.34
CA TRP A 142 -6.87 5.17 -11.94
C TRP A 142 -5.57 4.81 -12.66
N LYS A 143 -4.50 4.61 -11.90
CA LYS A 143 -3.18 4.16 -12.41
C LYS A 143 -2.89 2.77 -11.91
N GLN A 144 -2.48 1.87 -12.82
CA GLN A 144 -2.06 0.53 -12.46
C GLN A 144 -0.73 0.58 -11.70
N LEU A 145 -0.68 -0.06 -10.54
CA LEU A 145 0.54 -0.24 -9.76
C LEU A 145 1.33 -1.45 -10.28
N SER A 146 2.65 -1.37 -10.20
CA SER A 146 3.52 -2.54 -10.39
C SER A 146 3.36 -3.45 -9.19
N THR A 147 3.06 -4.73 -9.42
CA THR A 147 2.83 -5.70 -8.36
C THR A 147 3.80 -6.86 -8.46
N GLU A 148 4.31 -7.31 -7.31
CA GLU A 148 5.10 -8.53 -7.16
C GLU A 148 4.34 -9.53 -6.29
N THR A 149 4.43 -10.83 -6.59
CA THR A 149 3.81 -11.87 -5.76
C THR A 149 4.79 -12.32 -4.67
N ILE A 150 4.42 -12.14 -3.41
CA ILE A 150 5.18 -12.58 -2.24
C ILE A 150 4.32 -13.55 -1.44
N GLY A 151 4.58 -14.84 -1.60
CA GLY A 151 3.72 -15.89 -1.03
C GLY A 151 2.31 -15.83 -1.60
N SER A 152 1.30 -15.58 -0.75
CA SER A 152 -0.10 -15.44 -1.17
C SER A 152 -0.49 -13.99 -1.44
N TYR A 153 0.39 -13.02 -1.20
CA TYR A 153 0.12 -11.60 -1.29
C TYR A 153 0.67 -10.99 -2.59
N LEU A 154 0.02 -9.94 -3.05
CA LEU A 154 0.54 -9.02 -4.05
C LEU A 154 1.16 -7.83 -3.31
N ALA A 155 2.46 -7.63 -3.47
CA ALA A 155 3.17 -6.49 -2.93
C ALA A 155 3.27 -5.37 -3.98
N PHE A 156 3.13 -4.14 -3.54
CA PHE A 156 3.28 -2.93 -4.36
C PHE A 156 3.69 -1.74 -3.49
N ASP A 157 4.33 -0.76 -4.11
CA ASP A 157 4.66 0.49 -3.44
C ASP A 157 3.53 1.50 -3.64
N LEU A 158 3.11 2.11 -2.55
CA LEU A 158 2.07 3.11 -2.48
C LEU A 158 2.70 4.46 -2.13
N PRO A 159 2.66 5.46 -3.03
CA PRO A 159 3.09 6.81 -2.69
C PRO A 159 2.11 7.45 -1.70
N GLY A 160 2.67 8.10 -0.67
CA GLY A 160 1.92 8.74 0.40
C GLY A 160 1.26 7.76 1.36
N ASN A 161 0.41 8.30 2.24
CA ASN A 161 -0.19 7.58 3.36
C ASN A 161 -1.65 7.19 3.11
N THR A 162 -2.28 7.68 2.04
CA THR A 162 -3.70 7.44 1.78
C THR A 162 -3.94 7.15 0.31
N ALA A 163 -4.71 6.11 0.01
CA ALA A 163 -5.09 5.77 -1.36
C ALA A 163 -6.46 5.10 -1.44
N GLU A 164 -7.16 5.40 -2.54
CA GLU A 164 -8.27 4.62 -3.03
C GLU A 164 -7.71 3.56 -3.98
N LEU A 165 -7.95 2.28 -3.68
CA LEU A 165 -7.44 1.14 -4.42
C LEU A 165 -8.58 0.39 -5.10
N ALA A 166 -8.33 -0.15 -6.29
CA ALA A 166 -9.25 -1.06 -6.97
C ALA A 166 -8.49 -2.28 -7.49
N VAL A 167 -9.11 -3.44 -7.38
CA VAL A 167 -8.54 -4.73 -7.76
C VAL A 167 -9.32 -5.29 -8.95
N VAL A 168 -8.59 -5.60 -10.02
CA VAL A 168 -9.15 -6.12 -11.27
C VAL A 168 -8.53 -7.48 -11.57
N PRO A 169 -9.32 -8.53 -11.90
CA PRO A 169 -8.77 -9.80 -12.34
C PRO A 169 -7.88 -9.62 -13.58
N GLY A 170 -6.67 -10.18 -13.53
CA GLY A 170 -5.79 -10.23 -14.68
C GLY A 170 -6.31 -11.24 -15.69
N SER A 171 -6.45 -10.86 -16.95
CA SER A 171 -6.69 -11.83 -18.01
C SER A 171 -5.45 -12.71 -18.19
N SER A 172 -5.51 -13.97 -17.83
CA SER A 172 -4.54 -14.94 -18.31
C SER A 172 -4.87 -15.18 -19.78
N VAL A 173 -4.11 -14.62 -20.72
CA VAL A 173 -4.17 -15.05 -22.11
C VAL A 173 -3.68 -16.50 -22.10
N PRO A 174 -4.52 -17.51 -22.45
CA PRO A 174 -4.07 -18.89 -22.43
C PRO A 174 -2.83 -19.06 -23.32
N ALA A 175 -1.84 -19.81 -22.87
CA ALA A 175 -0.56 -19.95 -23.58
C ALA A 175 -0.73 -20.42 -25.05
N TRP A 176 -1.80 -21.13 -25.37
CA TRP A 176 -2.12 -21.57 -26.73
C TRP A 176 -2.47 -20.41 -27.69
N VAL A 177 -3.06 -19.29 -27.17
CA VAL A 177 -3.35 -18.08 -27.97
C VAL A 177 -2.05 -17.43 -28.46
N ILE A 178 -1.00 -17.44 -27.63
CA ILE A 178 0.31 -16.89 -27.98
C ILE A 178 0.96 -17.77 -29.05
N VAL A 179 0.85 -19.10 -28.94
CA VAL A 179 1.39 -20.06 -29.90
C VAL A 179 0.69 -19.95 -31.25
N THR A 180 -0.63 -19.77 -31.27
CA THR A 180 -1.40 -19.63 -32.55
C THR A 180 -1.07 -18.31 -33.25
N ALA A 181 -0.86 -17.22 -32.54
CA ALA A 181 -0.44 -15.93 -33.12
C ALA A 181 0.98 -16.01 -33.72
N ALA A 182 1.91 -16.67 -33.04
CA ALA A 182 3.27 -16.91 -33.55
C ALA A 182 3.28 -17.82 -34.78
N ALA A 183 2.49 -18.88 -34.77
CA ALA A 183 2.34 -19.79 -35.92
C ALA A 183 1.74 -19.07 -37.15
N ALA A 184 0.75 -18.20 -36.97
CA ALA A 184 0.16 -17.40 -38.05
C ALA A 184 1.17 -16.46 -38.71
N VAL A 185 2.06 -15.84 -37.92
CA VAL A 185 3.13 -14.98 -38.47
C VAL A 185 4.16 -15.77 -39.25
N VAL A 186 4.54 -16.96 -38.81
CA VAL A 186 5.48 -17.85 -39.52
C VAL A 186 4.89 -18.35 -40.84
N LEU A 187 3.60 -18.72 -40.89
CA LEU A 187 2.92 -19.18 -42.11
C LEU A 187 2.77 -18.01 -43.11
N ALA A 188 2.44 -16.80 -42.67
CA ALA A 188 2.35 -15.63 -43.55
C ALA A 188 3.72 -15.21 -44.10
N GLY A 189 4.77 -15.25 -43.28
CA GLY A 189 6.16 -14.99 -43.72
C GLY A 189 6.69 -16.03 -44.68
N GLY A 190 6.39 -17.33 -44.46
CA GLY A 190 6.80 -18.44 -45.33
C GLY A 190 6.17 -18.37 -46.74
N THR A 191 4.90 -18.02 -46.85
CA THR A 191 4.22 -17.87 -48.15
C THR A 191 4.74 -16.71 -48.99
N VAL A 192 5.18 -15.62 -48.38
CA VAL A 192 5.80 -14.49 -49.10
C VAL A 192 7.17 -14.86 -49.65
N LEU A 193 7.99 -15.61 -48.95
CA LEU A 193 9.30 -16.09 -49.40
C LEU A 193 9.20 -17.08 -50.57
N ILE A 194 8.24 -18.02 -50.55
CA ILE A 194 8.02 -18.98 -51.60
C ILE A 194 7.53 -18.28 -52.91
N ARG A 195 6.66 -17.26 -52.81
CA ARG A 195 6.22 -16.47 -53.97
C ARG A 195 7.34 -15.65 -54.62
N ARG A 196 8.30 -15.14 -53.83
CA ARG A 196 9.45 -14.39 -54.37
C ARG A 196 10.44 -15.29 -55.13
N ARG A 197 10.63 -16.58 -54.72
CA ARG A 197 11.52 -17.55 -55.44
C ARG A 197 10.97 -17.99 -56.78
N LYS A 198 9.65 -17.98 -57.02
CA LYS A 198 9.06 -18.39 -58.31
C LYS A 198 9.07 -17.30 -59.40
N LYS A 199 9.58 -16.09 -59.14
CA LYS A 199 9.65 -14.96 -60.08
C LYS A 199 11.07 -14.63 -60.54
N ALA A 200 12.07 -15.48 -60.38
CA ALA A 200 13.37 -15.28 -61.00
C ALA A 200 13.33 -15.72 -62.49
N PRO A 201 13.58 -14.84 -63.46
CA PRO A 201 13.58 -15.19 -64.87
C PRO A 201 14.79 -16.05 -65.19
N VAL A 202 14.54 -17.14 -65.93
CA VAL A 202 15.58 -17.96 -66.58
C VAL A 202 16.22 -17.10 -67.64
N LYS A 203 17.51 -16.76 -67.50
CA LYS A 203 18.30 -16.22 -68.60
C LYS A 203 18.60 -17.31 -69.59
N GLN A 204 18.01 -17.21 -70.79
CA GLN A 204 18.47 -17.98 -71.95
C GLN A 204 19.91 -17.55 -72.30
N ALA A 205 20.80 -18.53 -72.43
CA ALA A 205 22.08 -18.37 -73.06
C ALA A 205 21.88 -18.58 -74.57
N GLU A 206 22.17 -17.56 -75.39
CA GLU A 206 22.45 -17.68 -76.80
C GLU A 206 23.95 -17.58 -76.97
N GLU A 207 24.45 -18.49 -77.79
CA GLU A 207 25.74 -18.71 -78.44
C GLU A 207 26.86 -17.70 -78.21
#